data_8eeeaf9111063c2c7597e87e427ace5e
#
_entry.id   8eeeaf9111063c2c7597e87e427ace5e
#
_cell.length_a   1.000
_cell.length_b   1.000
_cell.length_c   1.000
_cell.angle_alpha   90.00
_cell.angle_beta   90.00
_cell.angle_gamma   90.00
#
_symmetry.space_group_name_H-M   'P 1'
#
loop_
_entity.id
_entity.type
_entity.pdbx_description
1 polymer ?
#
loop_
_entity_poly.entity_id
_entity_poly.type
_entity_poly.pdbx_seq_one_letter_code
_entity_poly.pdbx_strand_id
1 'polypeptide(L)'
;MNARPARGTLAAVVDARRFGAVVFDMDGVLTDTARVHFAAWKLLFDDELAHRASGVEAEPFELEDYLRFVDGRSRIDGVEAVLDAREVHLATGASSDPPGEATAWGLANRKDELFLQALKRDGVHAFATSVVFVRAVRAAGLATAVVTASSHRSDVLLAAGLDGLFDAHVDGVDAAEFGLAGKPAPDMFLAAAARLGVEPVSTVVVEDAVAGVTAGRRGGFGLVVGVDRTGSASAQAAGGADIVVGDLAELRVVGLRSRGR
;
A
#
# COMPACT_ATOMS: atom_id res chain seq x y z
N MET A 1 6.18 -44.61 15.62
CA MET A 1 6.38 -43.22 15.15
C MET A 1 5.15 -42.83 14.37
N ASN A 2 4.20 -42.15 15.04
CA ASN A 2 2.96 -41.68 14.39
C ASN A 2 3.22 -40.30 13.80
N ALA A 3 3.27 -40.25 12.47
CA ALA A 3 3.28 -38.98 11.75
C ALA A 3 1.95 -38.24 12.02
N ARG A 4 2.03 -37.06 12.64
CA ARG A 4 0.89 -36.14 12.72
C ARG A 4 0.44 -35.79 11.30
N PRO A 5 -0.87 -35.84 11.00
CA PRO A 5 -1.35 -35.35 9.70
C PRO A 5 -1.04 -33.85 9.60
N ALA A 6 -0.52 -33.44 8.44
CA ALA A 6 -0.33 -32.05 8.10
C ALA A 6 -1.66 -31.29 8.36
N ARG A 7 -1.62 -30.26 9.18
CA ARG A 7 -2.75 -29.34 9.37
C ARG A 7 -3.06 -28.77 7.98
N GLY A 8 -4.15 -29.19 7.39
CA GLY A 8 -4.69 -28.54 6.22
C GLY A 8 -4.84 -27.05 6.55
N THR A 9 -4.21 -26.20 5.77
CA THR A 9 -4.33 -24.75 5.90
C THR A 9 -5.81 -24.43 5.77
N LEU A 10 -6.48 -24.05 6.86
CA LEU A 10 -7.83 -23.53 6.80
C LEU A 10 -7.76 -22.33 5.86
N ALA A 11 -8.43 -22.42 4.70
CA ALA A 11 -8.48 -21.31 3.77
C ALA A 11 -8.94 -20.06 4.52
N ALA A 12 -8.16 -19.00 4.44
CA ALA A 12 -8.50 -17.74 5.06
C ALA A 12 -9.82 -17.22 4.45
N VAL A 13 -10.76 -16.80 5.29
CA VAL A 13 -12.15 -16.56 4.88
C VAL A 13 -12.58 -15.15 5.20
N VAL A 14 -13.16 -14.47 4.20
CA VAL A 14 -13.93 -13.23 4.36
C VAL A 14 -15.42 -13.58 4.33
N ASP A 15 -16.11 -13.45 5.45
CA ASP A 15 -17.55 -13.77 5.57
C ASP A 15 -18.41 -12.52 5.32
N ALA A 16 -19.13 -12.50 4.21
CA ALA A 16 -20.02 -11.41 3.81
C ALA A 16 -21.21 -11.19 4.75
N ARG A 17 -21.50 -12.13 5.64
CA ARG A 17 -22.53 -11.95 6.67
C ARG A 17 -22.01 -11.13 7.86
N ARG A 18 -20.68 -11.14 8.07
CA ARG A 18 -20.00 -10.40 9.15
C ARG A 18 -19.52 -9.03 8.69
N PHE A 19 -18.98 -8.96 7.47
CA PHE A 19 -18.39 -7.74 6.93
C PHE A 19 -19.33 -7.06 5.93
N GLY A 20 -19.22 -5.72 5.82
CA GLY A 20 -19.97 -4.89 4.88
C GLY A 20 -19.12 -4.38 3.74
N ALA A 21 -17.79 -4.28 3.95
CA ALA A 21 -16.87 -3.73 2.98
C ALA A 21 -15.49 -4.38 3.04
N VAL A 22 -14.76 -4.27 1.92
CA VAL A 22 -13.33 -4.55 1.85
C VAL A 22 -12.62 -3.34 1.27
N VAL A 23 -11.61 -2.85 1.98
CA VAL A 23 -10.73 -1.77 1.54
C VAL A 23 -9.40 -2.37 1.16
N PHE A 24 -8.96 -2.11 -0.07
CA PHE A 24 -7.72 -2.64 -0.63
C PHE A 24 -6.68 -1.54 -0.71
N ASP A 25 -5.46 -1.82 -0.33
CA ASP A 25 -4.32 -1.07 -0.85
C ASP A 25 -4.18 -1.31 -2.36
N MET A 26 -3.48 -0.43 -3.05
CA MET A 26 -3.28 -0.50 -4.49
C MET A 26 -1.96 -1.18 -4.85
N ASP A 27 -0.86 -0.62 -4.35
CA ASP A 27 0.49 -0.93 -4.76
C ASP A 27 0.97 -2.22 -4.05
N GLY A 28 1.24 -3.30 -4.80
CA GLY A 28 1.59 -4.60 -4.21
C GLY A 28 0.38 -5.48 -3.86
N VAL A 29 -0.82 -4.92 -3.72
CA VAL A 29 -2.07 -5.67 -3.51
C VAL A 29 -2.84 -5.88 -4.80
N LEU A 30 -3.20 -4.80 -5.49
CA LEU A 30 -3.98 -4.84 -6.73
C LEU A 30 -3.08 -4.84 -7.96
N THR A 31 -1.96 -4.10 -7.90
CA THR A 31 -1.05 -3.86 -9.01
C THR A 31 0.40 -4.13 -8.62
N ASP A 32 1.22 -4.56 -9.59
CA ASP A 32 2.68 -4.77 -9.44
C ASP A 32 3.46 -3.44 -9.51
N THR A 33 2.91 -2.37 -8.96
CA THR A 33 3.53 -1.04 -8.94
C THR A 33 4.54 -0.86 -7.80
N ALA A 34 4.49 -1.67 -6.75
CA ALA A 34 5.49 -1.64 -5.67
C ALA A 34 6.92 -1.80 -6.22
N ARG A 35 7.13 -2.69 -7.22
CA ARG A 35 8.40 -2.85 -7.92
C ARG A 35 8.83 -1.58 -8.66
N VAL A 36 7.89 -0.89 -9.29
CA VAL A 36 8.15 0.37 -10.01
C VAL A 36 8.48 1.49 -9.01
N HIS A 37 7.78 1.52 -7.88
CA HIS A 37 8.09 2.44 -6.78
C HIS A 37 9.49 2.21 -6.22
N PHE A 38 9.86 0.95 -5.91
CA PHE A 38 11.21 0.62 -5.44
C PHE A 38 12.29 1.06 -6.44
N ALA A 39 12.13 0.77 -7.73
CA ALA A 39 13.09 1.17 -8.75
C ALA A 39 13.27 2.71 -8.82
N ALA A 40 12.19 3.47 -8.71
CA ALA A 40 12.25 4.93 -8.69
C ALA A 40 12.95 5.47 -7.43
N TRP A 41 12.69 4.88 -6.27
CA TRP A 41 13.35 5.23 -5.01
C TRP A 41 14.84 4.90 -5.03
N LYS A 42 15.20 3.72 -5.55
CA LYS A 42 16.60 3.31 -5.67
C LYS A 42 17.37 4.26 -6.57
N LEU A 43 16.82 4.61 -7.73
CA LEU A 43 17.46 5.59 -8.64
C LEU A 43 17.65 6.96 -7.97
N LEU A 44 16.65 7.43 -7.23
CA LEU A 44 16.74 8.71 -6.52
C LEU A 44 17.85 8.67 -5.47
N PHE A 45 17.81 7.71 -4.56
CA PHE A 45 18.70 7.69 -3.41
C PHE A 45 20.12 7.26 -3.74
N ASP A 46 20.32 6.36 -4.70
CA ASP A 46 21.67 6.02 -5.17
C ASP A 46 22.36 7.26 -5.76
N ASP A 47 21.64 8.09 -6.53
CA ASP A 47 22.15 9.33 -7.10
C ASP A 47 22.44 10.37 -5.99
N GLU A 48 21.47 10.60 -5.09
CA GLU A 48 21.60 11.60 -4.02
C GLU A 48 22.70 11.24 -3.01
N LEU A 49 22.80 9.98 -2.58
CA LEU A 49 23.80 9.51 -1.64
C LEU A 49 25.20 9.55 -2.25
N ALA A 50 25.35 9.18 -3.53
CA ALA A 50 26.62 9.26 -4.24
C ALA A 50 27.14 10.69 -4.37
N HIS A 51 26.27 11.66 -4.65
CA HIS A 51 26.64 13.08 -4.74
C HIS A 51 27.10 13.69 -3.38
N ARG A 52 26.60 13.16 -2.27
CA ARG A 52 26.92 13.67 -0.92
C ARG A 52 28.08 12.96 -0.24
N ALA A 53 28.49 11.81 -0.75
CA ALA A 53 29.60 11.05 -0.20
C ALA A 53 30.94 11.75 -0.49
N SER A 54 31.39 12.58 0.44
CA SER A 54 32.70 13.21 0.39
C SER A 54 33.81 12.18 0.66
N GLY A 55 34.19 11.37 -0.34
CA GLY A 55 35.37 10.50 -0.27
C GLY A 55 35.18 9.18 0.49
N VAL A 56 33.98 8.82 0.91
CA VAL A 56 33.59 7.51 1.43
C VAL A 56 32.57 6.93 0.46
N GLU A 57 32.71 5.65 0.13
CA GLU A 57 31.70 4.95 -0.71
C GLU A 57 30.38 4.94 0.05
N ALA A 58 29.34 5.62 -0.49
CA ALA A 58 28.04 5.65 0.17
C ALA A 58 27.41 4.28 0.05
N GLU A 59 26.84 3.77 1.13
CA GLU A 59 26.02 2.55 1.08
C GLU A 59 24.82 2.77 0.15
N PRO A 60 24.63 1.93 -0.87
CA PRO A 60 23.50 2.07 -1.79
C PRO A 60 22.16 1.90 -1.07
N PHE A 61 21.10 2.44 -1.67
CA PHE A 61 19.74 2.23 -1.20
C PHE A 61 19.26 0.84 -1.63
N GLU A 62 18.95 -0.02 -0.68
CA GLU A 62 18.59 -1.42 -0.93
C GLU A 62 17.11 -1.71 -0.59
N LEU A 63 16.65 -2.92 -0.94
CA LEU A 63 15.27 -3.34 -0.69
C LEU A 63 14.90 -3.28 0.81
N GLU A 64 15.86 -3.53 1.70
CA GLU A 64 15.65 -3.44 3.15
C GLU A 64 15.35 -2.00 3.58
N ASP A 65 16.04 -1.00 3.01
CA ASP A 65 15.77 0.42 3.25
C ASP A 65 14.36 0.79 2.76
N TYR A 66 14.00 0.31 1.56
CA TYR A 66 12.67 0.54 1.01
C TYR A 66 11.57 0.02 1.94
N LEU A 67 11.64 -1.24 2.34
CA LEU A 67 10.66 -1.89 3.19
C LEU A 67 10.56 -1.22 4.58
N ARG A 68 11.68 -0.73 5.10
CA ARG A 68 11.74 -0.13 6.43
C ARG A 68 11.28 1.32 6.46
N PHE A 69 11.66 2.12 5.48
CA PHE A 69 11.54 3.57 5.55
C PHE A 69 10.48 4.15 4.60
N VAL A 70 10.16 3.46 3.51
CA VAL A 70 9.39 4.05 2.41
C VAL A 70 8.08 3.32 2.14
N ASP A 71 8.08 1.99 2.20
CA ASP A 71 6.97 1.16 1.76
C ASP A 71 5.65 1.50 2.46
N GLY A 72 4.60 1.74 1.66
CA GLY A 72 3.27 2.10 2.15
C GLY A 72 3.12 3.54 2.68
N ARG A 73 4.17 4.37 2.66
CA ARG A 73 4.15 5.76 3.16
C ARG A 73 3.94 6.77 2.04
N SER A 74 3.61 8.01 2.43
CA SER A 74 3.64 9.13 1.50
C SER A 74 5.08 9.40 1.02
N ARG A 75 5.22 10.00 -0.19
CA ARG A 75 6.54 10.25 -0.75
C ARG A 75 7.40 11.19 0.11
N ILE A 76 6.79 12.17 0.77
CA ILE A 76 7.55 13.08 1.64
C ILE A 76 7.99 12.38 2.92
N ASP A 77 7.09 11.62 3.57
CA ASP A 77 7.45 10.86 4.78
C ASP A 77 8.56 9.83 4.48
N GLY A 78 8.52 9.22 3.28
CA GLY A 78 9.56 8.30 2.82
C GLY A 78 10.92 8.98 2.63
N VAL A 79 10.95 10.16 2.00
CA VAL A 79 12.18 10.95 1.86
C VAL A 79 12.74 11.32 3.23
N GLU A 80 11.93 11.91 4.09
CA GLU A 80 12.37 12.36 5.43
C GLU A 80 12.89 11.17 6.25
N ALA A 81 12.20 10.02 6.23
CA ALA A 81 12.65 8.83 6.96
C ALA A 81 13.99 8.27 6.48
N VAL A 82 14.28 8.30 5.18
CA VAL A 82 15.57 7.86 4.63
C VAL A 82 16.66 8.88 4.95
N LEU A 83 16.39 10.18 4.79
CA LEU A 83 17.35 11.24 5.12
C LEU A 83 17.75 11.19 6.61
N ASP A 84 16.78 11.03 7.50
CA ASP A 84 17.03 10.87 8.94
C ASP A 84 17.88 9.62 9.24
N ALA A 85 17.56 8.48 8.62
CA ALA A 85 18.28 7.23 8.81
C ALA A 85 19.73 7.27 8.28
N ARG A 86 20.00 8.13 7.31
CA ARG A 86 21.32 8.34 6.71
C ARG A 86 22.04 9.60 7.26
N GLU A 87 21.46 10.24 8.29
CA GLU A 87 22.00 11.47 8.92
C GLU A 87 22.23 12.62 7.90
N VAL A 88 21.39 12.65 6.84
CA VAL A 88 21.40 13.68 5.81
C VAL A 88 20.42 14.79 6.18
N HIS A 89 20.93 16.00 6.37
CA HIS A 89 20.11 17.14 6.74
C HIS A 89 19.80 18.02 5.54
N LEU A 90 18.52 18.06 5.17
CA LEU A 90 17.94 18.98 4.19
C LEU A 90 16.82 19.79 4.81
N ALA A 91 16.57 20.97 4.27
CA ALA A 91 15.34 21.69 4.57
C ALA A 91 14.14 20.89 4.05
N THR A 92 13.02 20.89 4.77
CA THR A 92 11.78 20.24 4.29
C THR A 92 11.33 20.83 2.96
N GLY A 93 11.45 22.16 2.80
CA GLY A 93 11.01 22.87 1.59
C GLY A 93 9.48 22.95 1.49
N ALA A 94 8.97 23.16 0.27
CA ALA A 94 7.57 23.27 -0.06
C ALA A 94 7.17 22.23 -1.11
N SER A 95 5.92 21.78 -1.09
CA SER A 95 5.39 20.82 -2.06
C SER A 95 5.48 21.28 -3.52
N SER A 96 5.68 22.58 -3.73
CA SER A 96 5.90 23.21 -5.04
C SER A 96 7.36 23.31 -5.46
N ASP A 97 8.30 22.81 -4.67
CA ASP A 97 9.74 22.87 -5.02
C ASP A 97 9.98 22.09 -6.32
N PRO A 98 10.84 22.62 -7.21
CA PRO A 98 11.20 21.91 -8.44
C PRO A 98 11.79 20.52 -8.16
N PRO A 99 11.54 19.53 -9.02
CA PRO A 99 12.17 18.22 -8.93
C PRO A 99 13.70 18.31 -8.92
N GLY A 100 14.32 17.77 -7.87
CA GLY A 100 15.77 17.80 -7.66
C GLY A 100 16.30 19.05 -6.95
N GLU A 101 15.42 19.97 -6.50
CA GLU A 101 15.81 21.00 -5.54
C GLU A 101 16.40 20.33 -4.28
N ALA A 102 17.39 20.98 -3.64
CA ALA A 102 18.07 20.44 -2.45
C ALA A 102 17.20 20.58 -1.17
N THR A 103 15.96 20.11 -1.24
CA THR A 103 14.98 20.04 -0.16
C THR A 103 14.34 18.65 -0.15
N ALA A 104 13.72 18.25 0.97
CA ALA A 104 12.99 16.98 1.04
C ALA A 104 11.85 16.92 0.00
N TRP A 105 11.11 18.03 -0.19
CA TRP A 105 10.09 18.09 -1.24
C TRP A 105 10.65 18.05 -2.66
N GLY A 106 11.81 18.69 -2.93
CA GLY A 106 12.46 18.61 -4.22
C GLY A 106 12.86 17.18 -4.58
N LEU A 107 13.37 16.42 -3.61
CA LEU A 107 13.65 14.99 -3.78
C LEU A 107 12.38 14.16 -3.96
N ALA A 108 11.32 14.43 -3.18
CA ALA A 108 10.04 13.77 -3.31
C ALA A 108 9.43 14.00 -4.71
N ASN A 109 9.51 15.22 -5.22
CA ASN A 109 9.04 15.56 -6.58
C ASN A 109 9.92 14.92 -7.66
N ARG A 110 11.22 14.81 -7.45
CA ARG A 110 12.12 14.07 -8.37
C ARG A 110 11.78 12.59 -8.42
N LYS A 111 11.51 11.96 -7.27
CA LYS A 111 11.03 10.57 -7.22
C LYS A 111 9.75 10.38 -8.02
N ASP A 112 8.85 11.34 -7.94
CA ASP A 112 7.56 11.29 -8.66
C ASP A 112 7.77 11.29 -10.18
N GLU A 113 8.66 12.14 -10.69
CA GLU A 113 9.05 12.11 -12.11
C GLU A 113 9.63 10.75 -12.53
N LEU A 114 10.55 10.19 -11.72
CA LEU A 114 11.16 8.90 -11.99
C LEU A 114 10.11 7.78 -12.04
N PHE A 115 9.15 7.81 -11.13
CA PHE A 115 8.02 6.89 -11.11
C PHE A 115 7.18 6.99 -12.38
N LEU A 116 6.78 8.20 -12.77
CA LEU A 116 5.97 8.41 -13.98
C LEU A 116 6.70 8.01 -15.25
N GLN A 117 8.01 8.23 -15.32
CA GLN A 117 8.84 7.78 -16.45
C GLN A 117 8.87 6.25 -16.53
N ALA A 118 9.07 5.58 -15.38
CA ALA A 118 9.05 4.11 -15.31
C ALA A 118 7.67 3.55 -15.67
N LEU A 119 6.60 4.17 -15.16
CA LEU A 119 5.22 3.78 -15.46
C LEU A 119 4.91 3.85 -16.97
N LYS A 120 5.35 4.93 -17.64
CA LYS A 120 5.18 5.10 -19.09
C LYS A 120 5.96 4.08 -19.90
N ARG A 121 7.16 3.71 -19.45
CA ARG A 121 8.04 2.77 -20.14
C ARG A 121 7.58 1.32 -19.97
N ASP A 122 7.22 0.91 -18.76
CA ASP A 122 7.03 -0.48 -18.37
C ASP A 122 5.54 -0.87 -18.25
N GLY A 123 4.64 0.12 -18.20
CA GLY A 123 3.21 -0.09 -17.97
C GLY A 123 2.88 -0.53 -16.53
N VAL A 124 1.63 -0.95 -16.32
CA VAL A 124 1.11 -1.47 -15.05
C VAL A 124 0.48 -2.83 -15.28
N HIS A 125 0.80 -3.77 -14.43
CA HIS A 125 0.15 -5.09 -14.41
C HIS A 125 -0.72 -5.25 -13.15
N ALA A 126 -1.98 -5.61 -13.35
CA ALA A 126 -2.83 -6.04 -12.24
C ALA A 126 -2.50 -7.48 -11.86
N PHE A 127 -2.52 -7.79 -10.56
CA PHE A 127 -2.48 -9.17 -10.11
C PHE A 127 -3.79 -9.86 -10.45
N ALA A 128 -3.76 -10.86 -11.32
CA ALA A 128 -4.96 -11.54 -11.81
C ALA A 128 -5.80 -12.15 -10.66
N THR A 129 -5.13 -12.70 -9.65
CA THR A 129 -5.76 -13.26 -8.45
C THR A 129 -6.46 -12.21 -7.61
N SER A 130 -5.88 -11.01 -7.51
CA SER A 130 -6.50 -9.87 -6.81
C SER A 130 -7.76 -9.40 -7.54
N VAL A 131 -7.73 -9.33 -8.86
CA VAL A 131 -8.92 -8.99 -9.68
C VAL A 131 -10.05 -10.01 -9.46
N VAL A 132 -9.72 -11.30 -9.45
CA VAL A 132 -10.69 -12.37 -9.17
C VAL A 132 -11.28 -12.19 -7.76
N PHE A 133 -10.45 -11.91 -6.77
CA PHE A 133 -10.90 -11.71 -5.39
C PHE A 133 -11.78 -10.46 -5.24
N VAL A 134 -11.42 -9.32 -5.83
CA VAL A 134 -12.27 -8.10 -5.84
C VAL A 134 -13.64 -8.40 -6.44
N ARG A 135 -13.69 -9.12 -7.55
CA ARG A 135 -14.96 -9.52 -8.20
C ARG A 135 -15.79 -10.45 -7.31
N ALA A 136 -15.15 -11.40 -6.60
CA ALA A 136 -15.84 -12.29 -5.66
C ALA A 136 -16.41 -11.51 -4.46
N VAL A 137 -15.66 -10.54 -3.92
CA VAL A 137 -16.11 -9.62 -2.86
C VAL A 137 -17.36 -8.86 -3.30
N ARG A 138 -17.33 -8.26 -4.49
CA ARG A 138 -18.46 -7.52 -5.07
C ARG A 138 -19.67 -8.42 -5.35
N ALA A 139 -19.44 -9.62 -5.87
CA ALA A 139 -20.51 -10.61 -6.12
C ALA A 139 -21.17 -11.07 -4.82
N ALA A 140 -20.45 -11.10 -3.71
CA ALA A 140 -20.99 -11.41 -2.38
C ALA A 140 -21.75 -10.22 -1.75
N GLY A 141 -21.84 -9.06 -2.41
CA GLY A 141 -22.60 -7.90 -1.97
C GLY A 141 -21.83 -6.95 -1.03
N LEU A 142 -20.53 -7.14 -0.83
CA LEU A 142 -19.71 -6.20 -0.06
C LEU A 142 -19.36 -4.97 -0.90
N ALA A 143 -19.27 -3.82 -0.25
CA ALA A 143 -18.72 -2.61 -0.84
C ALA A 143 -17.20 -2.69 -0.94
N THR A 144 -16.62 -1.97 -1.92
CA THR A 144 -15.19 -2.02 -2.18
C THR A 144 -14.60 -0.62 -2.28
N ALA A 145 -13.44 -0.39 -1.65
CA ALA A 145 -12.67 0.82 -1.85
C ALA A 145 -11.20 0.51 -2.12
N VAL A 146 -10.53 1.43 -2.80
CA VAL A 146 -9.07 1.42 -2.95
C VAL A 146 -8.46 2.58 -2.16
N VAL A 147 -7.35 2.30 -1.47
CA VAL A 147 -6.58 3.30 -0.71
C VAL A 147 -5.13 3.22 -1.15
N THR A 148 -4.52 4.34 -1.49
CA THR A 148 -3.09 4.42 -1.81
C THR A 148 -2.51 5.75 -1.35
N ALA A 149 -1.25 5.75 -0.90
CA ALA A 149 -0.50 6.97 -0.62
C ALA A 149 -0.07 7.71 -1.91
N SER A 150 -0.19 7.08 -3.07
CA SER A 150 0.13 7.66 -4.37
C SER A 150 -0.90 8.69 -4.81
N SER A 151 -0.45 9.77 -5.47
CA SER A 151 -1.33 10.74 -6.15
C SER A 151 -1.76 10.29 -7.55
N HIS A 152 -1.27 9.15 -8.04
CA HIS A 152 -1.48 8.65 -9.41
C HIS A 152 -2.47 7.49 -9.49
N ARG A 153 -3.36 7.34 -8.51
CA ARG A 153 -4.36 6.25 -8.45
C ARG A 153 -5.13 6.09 -9.76
N SER A 154 -5.64 7.19 -10.30
CA SER A 154 -6.50 7.14 -11.49
C SER A 154 -5.75 6.59 -12.70
N ASP A 155 -4.51 7.06 -12.92
CA ASP A 155 -3.68 6.62 -14.05
C ASP A 155 -3.29 5.14 -13.91
N VAL A 156 -2.95 4.73 -12.68
CA VAL A 156 -2.57 3.34 -12.38
C VAL A 156 -3.76 2.39 -12.57
N LEU A 157 -4.94 2.71 -12.00
CA LEU A 157 -6.13 1.86 -12.14
C LEU A 157 -6.61 1.78 -13.58
N LEU A 158 -6.56 2.88 -14.34
CA LEU A 158 -6.93 2.91 -15.75
C LEU A 158 -5.96 2.03 -16.57
N ALA A 159 -4.65 2.22 -16.39
CA ALA A 159 -3.63 1.42 -17.08
C ALA A 159 -3.70 -0.08 -16.75
N ALA A 160 -4.09 -0.41 -15.50
CA ALA A 160 -4.27 -1.79 -15.04
C ALA A 160 -5.62 -2.42 -15.45
N GLY A 161 -6.54 -1.65 -16.08
CA GLY A 161 -7.90 -2.12 -16.42
C GLY A 161 -8.77 -2.39 -15.20
N LEU A 162 -8.54 -1.69 -14.10
CA LEU A 162 -9.27 -1.82 -12.83
C LEU A 162 -10.25 -0.67 -12.60
N ASP A 163 -10.35 0.26 -13.53
CA ASP A 163 -11.27 1.38 -13.44
C ASP A 163 -12.72 0.88 -13.32
N GLY A 164 -13.51 1.54 -12.45
CA GLY A 164 -14.90 1.15 -12.19
C GLY A 164 -15.12 -0.09 -11.32
N LEU A 165 -14.08 -0.74 -10.80
CA LEU A 165 -14.21 -1.89 -9.88
C LEU A 165 -14.45 -1.50 -8.42
N PHE A 166 -14.31 -0.22 -8.06
CA PHE A 166 -14.39 0.22 -6.67
C PHE A 166 -15.53 1.24 -6.49
N ASP A 167 -16.23 1.11 -5.36
CA ASP A 167 -17.36 1.98 -5.01
C ASP A 167 -16.85 3.31 -4.39
N ALA A 168 -15.64 3.33 -3.80
CA ALA A 168 -14.97 4.50 -3.26
C ALA A 168 -13.44 4.41 -3.40
N HIS A 169 -12.76 5.52 -3.16
CA HIS A 169 -11.30 5.59 -3.13
C HIS A 169 -10.83 6.64 -2.13
N VAL A 170 -9.59 6.52 -1.66
CA VAL A 170 -8.82 7.56 -0.96
C VAL A 170 -7.39 7.47 -1.46
N ASP A 171 -6.83 8.58 -1.92
CA ASP A 171 -5.48 8.65 -2.47
C ASP A 171 -4.64 9.79 -1.87
N GLY A 172 -3.41 9.96 -2.36
CA GLY A 172 -2.51 11.00 -1.86
C GLY A 172 -3.02 12.43 -2.10
N VAL A 173 -3.89 12.64 -3.11
CA VAL A 173 -4.53 13.93 -3.35
C VAL A 173 -5.58 14.20 -2.27
N ASP A 174 -6.44 13.21 -2.00
CA ASP A 174 -7.40 13.28 -0.90
C ASP A 174 -6.70 13.53 0.45
N ALA A 175 -5.58 12.81 0.70
CA ALA A 175 -4.83 12.96 1.94
C ALA A 175 -4.32 14.40 2.13
N ALA A 176 -3.79 15.02 1.08
CA ALA A 176 -3.33 16.41 1.11
C ALA A 176 -4.49 17.40 1.27
N GLU A 177 -5.61 17.17 0.56
CA GLU A 177 -6.78 18.07 0.58
C GLU A 177 -7.49 18.06 1.93
N PHE A 178 -7.66 16.89 2.54
CA PHE A 178 -8.41 16.72 3.79
C PHE A 178 -7.50 16.62 5.04
N GLY A 179 -6.19 16.79 4.90
CA GLY A 179 -5.23 16.71 6.01
C GLY A 179 -5.18 15.35 6.69
N LEU A 180 -5.33 14.26 5.91
CA LEU A 180 -5.28 12.90 6.44
C LEU A 180 -3.83 12.47 6.65
N ALA A 181 -3.52 11.98 7.84
CA ALA A 181 -2.20 11.42 8.10
C ALA A 181 -1.97 10.13 7.28
N GLY A 182 -0.75 10.00 6.73
CA GLY A 182 -0.33 8.81 5.99
C GLY A 182 -0.11 7.58 6.89
N LYS A 183 -0.08 6.39 6.29
CA LYS A 183 0.26 5.14 6.98
C LYS A 183 1.61 5.30 7.70
N PRO A 184 1.77 4.86 8.96
CA PRO A 184 0.92 3.93 9.69
C PRO A 184 -0.22 4.56 10.52
N ALA A 185 -0.63 5.81 10.26
CA ALA A 185 -1.88 6.35 10.80
C ALA A 185 -3.08 5.72 10.05
N PRO A 186 -4.23 5.55 10.73
CA PRO A 186 -5.39 4.88 10.16
C PRO A 186 -6.26 5.76 9.26
N ASP A 187 -5.97 7.06 9.18
CA ASP A 187 -6.84 8.12 8.67
C ASP A 187 -7.37 7.82 7.26
N MET A 188 -6.50 7.39 6.35
CA MET A 188 -6.90 7.10 4.97
C MET A 188 -7.85 5.90 4.88
N PHE A 189 -7.62 4.84 5.66
CA PHE A 189 -8.54 3.69 5.72
C PHE A 189 -9.86 4.05 6.38
N LEU A 190 -9.83 4.85 7.46
CA LEU A 190 -11.04 5.34 8.11
C LEU A 190 -11.86 6.22 7.16
N ALA A 191 -11.22 7.10 6.40
CA ALA A 191 -11.88 7.91 5.36
C ALA A 191 -12.53 7.04 4.28
N ALA A 192 -11.86 5.95 3.85
CA ALA A 192 -12.43 5.01 2.88
C ALA A 192 -13.65 4.28 3.43
N ALA A 193 -13.59 3.78 4.67
CA ALA A 193 -14.72 3.13 5.34
C ALA A 193 -15.91 4.11 5.49
N ALA A 194 -15.64 5.37 5.86
CA ALA A 194 -16.65 6.41 5.94
C ALA A 194 -17.30 6.71 4.57
N ARG A 195 -16.52 6.79 3.49
CA ARG A 195 -17.04 6.96 2.12
C ARG A 195 -17.94 5.80 1.68
N LEU A 196 -17.67 4.59 2.18
CA LEU A 196 -18.52 3.41 1.94
C LEU A 196 -19.73 3.34 2.88
N GLY A 197 -19.81 4.18 3.92
CA GLY A 197 -20.86 4.12 4.93
C GLY A 197 -20.81 2.84 5.79
N VAL A 198 -19.63 2.28 6.01
CA VAL A 198 -19.44 1.04 6.77
C VAL A 198 -18.49 1.29 7.94
N GLU A 199 -18.86 0.83 9.12
CA GLU A 199 -18.04 0.95 10.31
C GLU A 199 -16.72 0.14 10.17
N PRO A 200 -15.59 0.63 10.72
CA PRO A 200 -14.31 -0.08 10.67
C PRO A 200 -14.38 -1.53 11.15
N VAL A 201 -15.09 -1.79 12.25
CA VAL A 201 -15.27 -3.15 12.80
C VAL A 201 -15.98 -4.11 11.83
N SER A 202 -16.74 -3.58 10.87
CA SER A 202 -17.43 -4.33 9.81
C SER A 202 -16.72 -4.24 8.47
N THR A 203 -15.48 -3.76 8.45
CA THR A 203 -14.66 -3.59 7.25
C THR A 203 -13.40 -4.45 7.32
N VAL A 204 -13.02 -5.03 6.19
CA VAL A 204 -11.76 -5.76 6.00
C VAL A 204 -10.75 -4.82 5.34
N VAL A 205 -9.51 -4.81 5.82
CA VAL A 205 -8.37 -4.16 5.15
C VAL A 205 -7.49 -5.22 4.52
N VAL A 206 -7.04 -5.01 3.28
CA VAL A 206 -6.09 -5.87 2.56
C VAL A 206 -4.88 -5.04 2.17
N GLU A 207 -3.70 -5.45 2.60
CA GLU A 207 -2.47 -4.66 2.56
C GLU A 207 -1.22 -5.55 2.41
N ASP A 208 -0.17 -5.06 1.76
CA ASP A 208 1.11 -5.78 1.62
C ASP A 208 2.24 -5.16 2.46
N ALA A 209 2.15 -3.87 2.81
CA ALA A 209 3.15 -3.16 3.59
C ALA A 209 2.86 -3.20 5.11
N VAL A 210 3.91 -3.32 5.92
CA VAL A 210 3.80 -3.32 7.40
C VAL A 210 3.17 -2.02 7.91
N ALA A 211 3.45 -0.89 7.27
CA ALA A 211 2.88 0.41 7.65
C ALA A 211 1.35 0.41 7.50
N GLY A 212 0.83 -0.13 6.39
CA GLY A 212 -0.60 -0.19 6.16
C GLY A 212 -1.30 -1.25 7.00
N VAL A 213 -0.69 -2.42 7.22
CA VAL A 213 -1.19 -3.40 8.20
C VAL A 213 -1.34 -2.76 9.58
N THR A 214 -0.33 -1.99 10.01
CA THR A 214 -0.36 -1.25 11.28
C THR A 214 -1.49 -0.20 11.29
N ALA A 215 -1.70 0.50 10.18
CA ALA A 215 -2.80 1.45 10.04
C ALA A 215 -4.16 0.77 10.17
N GLY A 216 -4.36 -0.37 9.49
CA GLY A 216 -5.57 -1.19 9.62
C GLY A 216 -5.81 -1.62 11.06
N ARG A 217 -4.78 -2.09 11.76
CA ARG A 217 -4.88 -2.50 13.16
C ARG A 217 -5.24 -1.33 14.09
N ARG A 218 -4.59 -0.18 13.91
CA ARG A 218 -4.85 1.04 14.70
C ARG A 218 -6.24 1.61 14.46
N GLY A 219 -6.77 1.46 13.25
CA GLY A 219 -8.12 1.92 12.89
C GLY A 219 -9.25 1.06 13.43
N GLY A 220 -8.96 -0.06 14.12
CA GLY A 220 -9.99 -0.94 14.70
C GLY A 220 -10.78 -1.70 13.64
N PHE A 221 -10.18 -1.98 12.49
CA PHE A 221 -10.81 -2.76 11.42
C PHE A 221 -11.08 -4.20 11.86
N GLY A 222 -12.20 -4.75 11.42
CA GLY A 222 -12.69 -6.05 11.87
C GLY A 222 -11.89 -7.24 11.38
N LEU A 223 -11.09 -7.06 10.33
CA LEU A 223 -10.12 -8.02 9.81
C LEU A 223 -9.03 -7.27 9.05
N VAL A 224 -7.78 -7.55 9.37
CA VAL A 224 -6.62 -7.04 8.64
C VAL A 224 -5.90 -8.22 7.98
N VAL A 225 -5.86 -8.22 6.67
CA VAL A 225 -5.21 -9.24 5.84
C VAL A 225 -3.90 -8.68 5.31
N GLY A 226 -2.79 -9.32 5.66
CA GLY A 226 -1.49 -9.07 5.06
C GLY A 226 -1.30 -9.91 3.80
N VAL A 227 -0.70 -9.32 2.75
CA VAL A 227 -0.29 -10.02 1.53
C VAL A 227 1.23 -10.03 1.47
N ASP A 228 1.85 -11.16 1.70
CA ASP A 228 3.32 -11.26 1.71
C ASP A 228 3.89 -11.36 0.30
N ARG A 229 4.35 -10.23 -0.24
CA ARG A 229 5.03 -10.15 -1.55
C ARG A 229 6.56 -10.23 -1.44
N THR A 230 7.11 -9.96 -0.26
CA THR A 230 8.55 -9.69 -0.10
C THR A 230 9.23 -10.52 0.99
N GLY A 231 8.54 -11.50 1.58
CA GLY A 231 9.04 -12.27 2.72
C GLY A 231 8.84 -11.55 4.07
N SER A 232 7.91 -10.59 4.13
CA SER A 232 7.60 -9.77 5.30
C SER A 232 6.52 -10.34 6.23
N ALA A 233 6.07 -11.59 6.01
CA ALA A 233 4.95 -12.21 6.74
C ALA A 233 5.07 -12.07 8.27
N SER A 234 6.26 -12.31 8.84
CA SER A 234 6.47 -12.19 10.28
C SER A 234 6.32 -10.75 10.78
N ALA A 235 6.78 -9.76 9.99
CA ALA A 235 6.67 -8.35 10.32
C ALA A 235 5.21 -7.87 10.18
N GLN A 236 4.49 -8.33 9.17
CA GLN A 236 3.06 -8.05 9.00
C GLN A 236 2.24 -8.62 10.16
N ALA A 237 2.50 -9.87 10.56
CA ALA A 237 1.84 -10.48 11.72
C ALA A 237 2.13 -9.69 13.01
N ALA A 238 3.39 -9.27 13.23
CA ALA A 238 3.77 -8.43 14.37
C ALA A 238 3.13 -7.02 14.28
N GLY A 239 2.95 -6.46 13.08
CA GLY A 239 2.27 -5.19 12.81
C GLY A 239 0.75 -5.25 13.05
N GLY A 240 0.18 -6.44 13.21
CA GLY A 240 -1.22 -6.62 13.59
C GLY A 240 -2.11 -7.20 12.49
N ALA A 241 -1.55 -7.85 11.45
CA ALA A 241 -2.34 -8.65 10.53
C ALA A 241 -2.97 -9.84 11.27
N ASP A 242 -4.28 -10.02 11.09
CA ASP A 242 -5.00 -11.17 11.63
C ASP A 242 -4.73 -12.43 10.78
N ILE A 243 -4.49 -12.24 9.50
CA ILE A 243 -4.20 -13.26 8.50
C ILE A 243 -3.07 -12.73 7.61
N VAL A 244 -2.11 -13.58 7.27
CA VAL A 244 -1.12 -13.29 6.23
C VAL A 244 -1.19 -14.39 5.18
N VAL A 245 -1.29 -13.98 3.91
CA VAL A 245 -1.32 -14.87 2.74
C VAL A 245 -0.23 -14.47 1.75
N GLY A 246 0.29 -15.40 0.98
CA GLY A 246 1.23 -15.12 -0.10
C GLY A 246 0.54 -14.56 -1.35
N ASP A 247 -0.75 -14.89 -1.51
CA ASP A 247 -1.56 -14.44 -2.64
C ASP A 247 -3.05 -14.41 -2.28
N LEU A 248 -3.82 -13.50 -2.89
CA LEU A 248 -5.26 -13.40 -2.65
C LEU A 248 -6.08 -14.61 -3.15
N ALA A 249 -5.50 -15.48 -3.97
CA ALA A 249 -6.09 -16.78 -4.31
C ALA A 249 -6.27 -17.71 -3.09
N GLU A 250 -5.52 -17.48 -2.02
CA GLU A 250 -5.65 -18.23 -0.77
C GLU A 250 -6.86 -17.80 0.07
N LEU A 251 -7.45 -16.62 -0.24
CA LEU A 251 -8.64 -16.11 0.42
C LEU A 251 -9.92 -16.62 -0.25
N ARG A 252 -10.93 -16.91 0.55
CA ARG A 252 -12.26 -17.27 0.08
C ARG A 252 -13.29 -16.31 0.62
N VAL A 253 -14.19 -15.86 -0.25
CA VAL A 253 -15.38 -15.12 0.17
C VAL A 253 -16.51 -16.11 0.40
N VAL A 254 -17.17 -16.06 1.54
CA VAL A 254 -18.31 -16.93 1.89
C VAL A 254 -19.51 -16.08 2.33
N GLY A 255 -20.69 -16.66 2.16
CA GLY A 255 -21.93 -15.95 2.44
C GLY A 255 -22.32 -14.95 1.34
N LEU A 256 -23.49 -14.37 1.51
CA LEU A 256 -24.01 -13.31 0.64
C LEU A 256 -24.61 -12.23 1.53
N ARG A 257 -24.43 -10.97 1.12
CA ARG A 257 -25.05 -9.81 1.74
C ARG A 257 -26.08 -9.23 0.77
N SER A 258 -27.32 -9.10 1.19
CA SER A 258 -28.31 -8.36 0.41
C SER A 258 -27.88 -6.89 0.38
N ARG A 259 -27.56 -6.34 -0.80
CA ARG A 259 -27.44 -4.90 -0.95
C ARG A 259 -28.81 -4.32 -0.69
N GLY A 260 -28.98 -3.59 0.42
CA GLY A 260 -30.16 -2.78 0.65
C GLY A 260 -30.39 -1.89 -0.58
N ARG A 261 -31.64 -1.85 -1.07
CA ARG A 261 -32.04 -0.95 -2.15
C ARG A 261 -32.03 0.49 -1.66
#